data_3d95ba487eb2b17f1ed8004a0afe4585
#
_entry.id   3d95ba487eb2b17f1ed8004a0afe4585
#
_cell.length_a   1.000
_cell.length_b   1.000
_cell.length_c   1.000
_cell.angle_alpha   90.00
_cell.angle_beta   90.00
_cell.angle_gamma   90.00
#
_symmetry.space_group_name_H-M   'P 1'
#
loop_
_entity.id
_entity.type
_entity.pdbx_description
1 polymer ?
#
loop_
_entity_poly.entity_id
_entity_poly.type
_entity_poly.pdbx_seq_one_letter_code
_entity_poly.pdbx_strand_id
1 'polypeptide(L)'
;FATICDMTICSESAVFGQVGPKMGSVDPGYGTAYLARCVGEKKARKIWYLCRRYSGQEAVDMGLANICVADDQLDAEIKKWCDEIMEKSPTALMIAKRSFNADSEHIRGIGNQGFVSLKMYYDSDESREGVEALAEKRKPDFRKFAK
;
A
#
# COMPACT_ATOMS: atom_id res chain seq x y z
N PHE A 1 1.00 -0.86 -4.18
CA PHE A 1 0.24 -0.64 -5.41
C PHE A 1 -1.22 -0.31 -5.12
N ALA A 2 -2.01 -1.17 -4.49
CA ALA A 2 -3.43 -0.94 -4.21
C ALA A 2 -3.73 0.46 -3.63
N THR A 3 -2.86 0.95 -2.75
CA THR A 3 -3.01 2.26 -2.11
C THR A 3 -3.01 3.44 -3.10
N ILE A 4 -2.27 3.34 -4.21
CA ILE A 4 -2.09 4.45 -5.18
C ILE A 4 -2.92 4.28 -6.45
N CYS A 5 -3.58 3.15 -6.62
CA CYS A 5 -4.53 2.95 -7.71
C CYS A 5 -5.86 3.62 -7.38
N ASP A 6 -6.56 4.09 -8.41
CA ASP A 6 -7.87 4.74 -8.25
C ASP A 6 -8.93 3.76 -7.72
N MET A 7 -8.86 2.50 -8.17
CA MET A 7 -9.74 1.42 -7.76
C MET A 7 -8.95 0.11 -7.70
N THR A 8 -9.39 -0.82 -6.86
CA THR A 8 -8.75 -2.12 -6.68
C THR A 8 -9.80 -3.23 -6.63
N ILE A 9 -9.71 -4.15 -7.56
CA ILE A 9 -10.42 -5.43 -7.53
C ILE A 9 -9.41 -6.48 -7.11
N CYS A 10 -9.77 -7.37 -6.22
CA CYS A 10 -8.89 -8.47 -5.80
C CYS A 10 -9.61 -9.81 -5.83
N SER A 11 -8.84 -10.89 -5.84
CA SER A 11 -9.35 -12.25 -5.71
C SER A 11 -9.29 -12.74 -4.27
N GLU A 12 -10.01 -13.84 -3.98
CA GLU A 12 -10.02 -14.47 -2.65
C GLU A 12 -8.62 -14.93 -2.20
N SER A 13 -7.76 -15.32 -3.14
CA SER A 13 -6.36 -15.70 -2.85
C SER A 13 -5.43 -14.52 -2.63
N ALA A 14 -5.88 -13.27 -2.87
CA ALA A 14 -5.05 -12.08 -2.71
C ALA A 14 -4.65 -11.86 -1.25
N VAL A 15 -3.40 -11.42 -1.05
CA VAL A 15 -2.86 -11.10 0.27
C VAL A 15 -2.29 -9.69 0.26
N PHE A 16 -2.76 -8.87 1.17
CA PHE A 16 -2.34 -7.48 1.36
C PHE A 16 -1.50 -7.35 2.64
N GLY A 17 -0.58 -6.40 2.63
CA GLY A 17 0.21 -6.08 3.82
C GLY A 17 1.33 -5.11 3.54
N GLN A 18 1.93 -4.62 4.61
CA GLN A 18 3.15 -3.82 4.60
C GLN A 18 4.21 -4.56 5.42
N VAL A 19 5.40 -4.70 4.87
CA VAL A 19 6.44 -5.51 5.47
C VAL A 19 7.73 -4.73 5.77
N GLY A 20 7.76 -3.44 5.45
CA GLY A 20 8.95 -2.59 5.59
C GLY A 20 9.65 -2.73 6.93
N PRO A 21 9.00 -2.43 8.07
CA PRO A 21 9.65 -2.52 9.38
C PRO A 21 10.15 -3.92 9.75
N LYS A 22 9.53 -4.96 9.21
CA LYS A 22 9.96 -6.36 9.44
C LYS A 22 11.20 -6.74 8.64
N MET A 23 11.42 -6.08 7.49
CA MET A 23 12.46 -6.42 6.51
C MET A 23 13.63 -5.44 6.49
N GLY A 24 13.70 -4.49 7.41
CA GLY A 24 14.70 -3.43 7.38
C GLY A 24 14.48 -2.43 6.25
N SER A 25 13.24 -2.06 6.01
CA SER A 25 12.83 -1.05 5.03
C SER A 25 11.85 -0.05 5.62
N VAL A 26 11.69 1.08 4.96
CA VAL A 26 10.76 2.15 5.33
C VAL A 26 9.85 2.49 4.16
N ASP A 27 8.78 3.25 4.44
CA ASP A 27 7.88 3.76 3.41
C ASP A 27 8.54 4.91 2.64
N PRO A 28 8.53 4.89 1.29
CA PRO A 28 8.97 6.02 0.48
C PRO A 28 7.96 7.19 0.47
N GLY A 29 6.94 7.20 1.34
CA GLY A 29 6.04 8.32 1.60
C GLY A 29 4.59 8.17 1.17
N TYR A 30 4.27 7.32 0.21
CA TYR A 30 2.89 7.10 -0.23
C TYR A 30 2.18 5.97 0.52
N GLY A 31 2.91 4.97 1.01
CA GLY A 31 2.35 3.81 1.70
C GLY A 31 1.89 4.10 3.12
N THR A 32 2.20 5.27 3.70
CA THR A 32 1.74 5.68 5.03
C THR A 32 0.59 6.68 4.96
N ALA A 33 0.86 7.92 4.55
CA ALA A 33 -0.13 9.01 4.54
C ALA A 33 -1.30 8.72 3.59
N TYR A 34 -1.01 8.18 2.41
CA TYR A 34 -2.06 7.85 1.45
C TYR A 34 -2.85 6.60 1.89
N LEU A 35 -2.18 5.59 2.47
CA LEU A 35 -2.87 4.44 3.06
C LEU A 35 -3.85 4.87 4.16
N ALA A 36 -3.46 5.85 5.00
CA ALA A 36 -4.33 6.36 6.04
C ALA A 36 -5.60 7.03 5.50
N ARG A 37 -5.54 7.62 4.31
CA ARG A 37 -6.74 8.12 3.61
C ARG A 37 -7.68 7.00 3.17
N CYS A 38 -7.12 5.86 2.72
CA CYS A 38 -7.92 4.73 2.26
C CYS A 38 -8.60 4.00 3.42
N VAL A 39 -7.84 3.68 4.48
CA VAL A 39 -8.28 2.78 5.55
C VAL A 39 -8.48 3.44 6.90
N GLY A 40 -8.14 4.72 7.02
CA GLY A 40 -8.11 5.47 8.27
C GLY A 40 -6.82 5.25 9.08
N GLU A 41 -6.44 6.26 9.86
CA GLU A 41 -5.18 6.34 10.61
C GLU A 41 -4.89 5.10 11.49
N LYS A 42 -5.87 4.66 12.26
CA LYS A 42 -5.69 3.54 13.19
C LYS A 42 -5.38 2.22 12.49
N LYS A 43 -6.08 1.93 11.38
CA LYS A 43 -5.85 0.73 10.58
C LYS A 43 -4.52 0.81 9.85
N ALA A 44 -4.19 1.96 9.25
CA ALA A 44 -2.91 2.18 8.57
C ALA A 44 -1.72 1.94 9.50
N ARG A 45 -1.74 2.50 10.72
CA ARG A 45 -0.70 2.28 11.73
C ARG A 45 -0.61 0.82 12.16
N LYS A 46 -1.74 0.14 12.35
CA LYS A 46 -1.78 -1.29 12.66
C LYS A 46 -1.13 -2.12 11.55
N ILE A 47 -1.43 -1.83 10.28
CA ILE A 47 -0.85 -2.51 9.12
C ILE A 47 0.68 -2.35 9.12
N TRP A 48 1.17 -1.13 9.29
CA TRP A 48 2.58 -0.81 9.27
C TRP A 48 3.35 -1.35 10.48
N TYR A 49 2.85 -1.10 11.69
CA TYR A 49 3.58 -1.42 12.91
C TYR A 49 3.62 -2.93 13.21
N LEU A 50 2.57 -3.66 12.84
CA LEU A 50 2.48 -5.09 13.11
C LEU A 50 2.89 -5.95 11.91
N CYS A 51 3.03 -5.38 10.72
CA CYS A 51 3.38 -6.08 9.47
C CYS A 51 2.54 -7.35 9.25
N ARG A 52 1.25 -7.31 9.60
CA ARG A 52 0.32 -8.43 9.43
C ARG A 52 -0.10 -8.55 7.97
N ARG A 53 -0.53 -9.75 7.61
CA ARG A 53 -1.16 -10.03 6.32
C ARG A 53 -2.67 -9.99 6.46
N TYR A 54 -3.35 -9.56 5.41
CA TYR A 54 -4.80 -9.41 5.33
C TYR A 54 -5.28 -10.08 4.05
N SER A 55 -6.41 -10.78 4.13
CA SER A 55 -7.07 -11.38 2.97
C SER A 55 -7.69 -10.33 2.05
N GLY A 56 -8.13 -10.75 0.86
CA GLY A 56 -8.89 -9.90 -0.06
C GLY A 56 -10.15 -9.32 0.57
N GLN A 57 -10.90 -10.14 1.31
CA GLN A 57 -12.11 -9.67 2.01
C GLN A 57 -11.81 -8.66 3.12
N GLU A 58 -10.78 -8.91 3.94
CA GLU A 58 -10.34 -7.93 4.94
C GLU A 58 -9.90 -6.60 4.31
N ALA A 59 -9.28 -6.64 3.11
CA ALA A 59 -8.92 -5.43 2.36
C ALA A 59 -10.17 -4.64 1.91
N VAL A 60 -11.23 -5.32 1.50
CA VAL A 60 -12.54 -4.70 1.19
C VAL A 60 -13.15 -4.09 2.45
N ASP A 61 -13.22 -4.83 3.55
CA ASP A 61 -13.83 -4.39 4.81
C ASP A 61 -13.11 -3.17 5.41
N MET A 62 -11.85 -2.99 5.10
CA MET A 62 -11.09 -1.81 5.56
C MET A 62 -11.05 -0.65 4.55
N GLY A 63 -11.56 -0.83 3.33
CA GLY A 63 -11.58 0.20 2.30
C GLY A 63 -10.28 0.30 1.49
N LEU A 64 -9.42 -0.73 1.52
CA LEU A 64 -8.20 -0.80 0.71
C LEU A 64 -8.48 -1.38 -0.69
N ALA A 65 -9.47 -2.24 -0.80
CA ALA A 65 -9.98 -2.76 -2.06
C ALA A 65 -11.48 -2.46 -2.19
N ASN A 66 -11.96 -2.40 -3.42
CA ASN A 66 -13.37 -2.10 -3.71
C ASN A 66 -14.25 -3.36 -3.65
N ILE A 67 -13.72 -4.48 -4.15
CA ILE A 67 -14.42 -5.77 -4.17
C ILE A 67 -13.43 -6.92 -4.14
N CYS A 68 -13.84 -8.03 -3.55
CA CYS A 68 -13.16 -9.31 -3.59
C CYS A 68 -14.05 -10.34 -4.28
N VAL A 69 -13.49 -11.04 -5.25
CA VAL A 69 -14.21 -12.05 -6.05
C VAL A 69 -13.47 -13.39 -6.04
N ALA A 70 -14.12 -14.46 -6.45
CA ALA A 70 -13.46 -15.75 -6.65
C ALA A 70 -12.32 -15.62 -7.67
N ASP A 71 -11.26 -16.42 -7.53
CA ASP A 71 -10.06 -16.30 -8.37
C ASP A 71 -10.34 -16.45 -9.86
N ASP A 72 -11.27 -17.31 -10.24
CA ASP A 72 -11.70 -17.54 -11.62
C ASP A 72 -12.63 -16.44 -12.16
N GLN A 73 -13.14 -15.54 -11.32
CA GLN A 73 -14.01 -14.44 -11.69
C GLN A 73 -13.27 -13.09 -11.84
N LEU A 74 -11.99 -13.03 -11.48
CA LEU A 74 -11.24 -11.77 -11.45
C LEU A 74 -11.24 -11.05 -12.80
N ASP A 75 -10.88 -11.75 -13.88
CA ASP A 75 -10.81 -11.14 -15.21
C ASP A 75 -12.19 -10.70 -15.74
N ALA A 76 -13.22 -11.47 -15.42
CA ALA A 76 -14.60 -11.14 -15.81
C ALA A 76 -15.08 -9.86 -15.10
N GLU A 77 -14.81 -9.71 -13.81
CA GLU A 77 -15.19 -8.52 -13.06
C GLU A 77 -14.37 -7.28 -13.47
N ILE A 78 -13.06 -7.46 -13.74
CA ILE A 78 -12.22 -6.38 -14.29
C ILE A 78 -12.81 -5.91 -15.64
N LYS A 79 -13.14 -6.84 -16.53
CA LYS A 79 -13.72 -6.49 -17.83
C LYS A 79 -15.02 -5.73 -17.67
N LYS A 80 -15.91 -6.18 -16.81
CA LYS A 80 -17.19 -5.52 -16.52
C LYS A 80 -16.99 -4.07 -16.07
N TRP A 81 -16.07 -3.82 -15.12
CA TRP A 81 -15.78 -2.46 -14.65
C TRP A 81 -15.16 -1.59 -15.75
N CYS A 82 -14.28 -2.17 -16.58
CA CYS A 82 -13.73 -1.45 -17.73
C CYS A 82 -14.84 -1.07 -18.72
N ASP A 83 -15.75 -1.97 -19.05
CA ASP A 83 -16.87 -1.70 -19.96
C ASP A 83 -17.76 -0.59 -19.38
N GLU A 84 -18.09 -0.65 -18.09
CA GLU A 84 -18.87 0.40 -17.41
C GLU A 84 -18.19 1.77 -17.43
N ILE A 85 -16.86 1.82 -17.25
CA ILE A 85 -16.08 3.06 -17.32
C ILE A 85 -16.08 3.62 -18.75
N MET A 86 -15.93 2.76 -19.75
CA MET A 86 -15.90 3.16 -21.16
C MET A 86 -17.23 3.78 -21.64
N GLU A 87 -18.33 3.52 -20.96
CA GLU A 87 -19.64 4.15 -21.21
C GLU A 87 -19.72 5.60 -20.69
N LYS A 88 -18.78 6.03 -19.85
CA LYS A 88 -18.83 7.35 -19.21
C LYS A 88 -18.06 8.38 -20.02
N SER A 89 -18.36 9.65 -19.80
CA SER A 89 -17.65 10.77 -20.44
C SER A 89 -16.17 10.78 -20.02
N PRO A 90 -15.21 10.63 -20.95
CA PRO A 90 -13.79 10.62 -20.60
C PRO A 90 -13.32 11.95 -20.00
N THR A 91 -13.88 13.06 -20.46
CA THR A 91 -13.57 14.39 -19.90
C THR A 91 -14.08 14.53 -18.46
N ALA A 92 -15.28 14.03 -18.17
CA ALA A 92 -15.83 14.06 -16.81
C ALA A 92 -15.01 13.20 -15.86
N LEU A 93 -14.62 12.00 -16.28
CA LEU A 93 -13.73 11.11 -15.49
C LEU A 93 -12.34 11.76 -15.25
N MET A 94 -11.77 12.39 -16.26
CA MET A 94 -10.50 13.11 -16.12
C MET A 94 -10.61 14.25 -15.09
N ILE A 95 -11.69 15.03 -15.14
CA ILE A 95 -11.91 16.14 -14.18
C ILE A 95 -12.08 15.59 -12.77
N ALA A 96 -12.88 14.54 -12.59
CA ALA A 96 -13.07 13.89 -11.30
C ALA A 96 -11.74 13.36 -10.73
N LYS A 97 -10.94 12.64 -11.51
CA LYS A 97 -9.61 12.17 -11.11
C LYS A 97 -8.69 13.31 -10.69
N ARG A 98 -8.67 14.41 -11.43
CA ARG A 98 -7.88 15.60 -11.08
C ARG A 98 -8.34 16.23 -9.75
N SER A 99 -9.64 16.27 -9.48
CA SER A 99 -10.18 16.76 -8.21
C SER A 99 -9.74 15.90 -7.03
N PHE A 100 -9.85 14.57 -7.14
CA PHE A 100 -9.35 13.66 -6.11
C PHE A 100 -7.85 13.82 -5.87
N ASN A 101 -7.06 13.93 -6.94
CA ASN A 101 -5.62 14.08 -6.83
C ASN A 101 -5.22 15.43 -6.21
N ALA A 102 -5.94 16.51 -6.54
CA ALA A 102 -5.67 17.84 -5.97
C ALA A 102 -5.84 17.87 -4.44
N ASP A 103 -6.82 17.15 -3.90
CA ASP A 103 -7.02 17.03 -2.46
C ASP A 103 -5.86 16.30 -1.75
N SER A 104 -5.12 15.46 -2.46
CA SER A 104 -3.96 14.72 -1.91
C SER A 104 -2.59 15.28 -2.32
N GLU A 105 -2.53 16.41 -3.00
CA GLU A 105 -1.30 17.01 -3.53
C GLU A 105 -0.23 17.26 -2.45
N HIS A 106 -0.64 17.65 -1.23
CA HIS A 106 0.27 17.85 -0.11
C HIS A 106 1.03 16.57 0.32
N ILE A 107 0.55 15.39 -0.01
CA ILE A 107 1.23 14.11 0.27
C ILE A 107 2.51 13.96 -0.56
N ARG A 108 2.64 14.67 -1.68
CA ARG A 108 3.87 14.65 -2.50
C ARG A 108 5.11 15.12 -1.73
N GLY A 109 4.96 16.12 -0.87
CA GLY A 109 6.05 16.56 0.00
C GLY A 109 6.52 15.45 0.94
N ILE A 110 5.59 14.68 1.50
CA ILE A 110 5.88 13.50 2.32
C ILE A 110 6.61 12.43 1.49
N GLY A 111 6.17 12.19 0.24
CA GLY A 111 6.80 11.28 -0.68
C GLY A 111 8.27 11.63 -0.95
N ASN A 112 8.54 12.89 -1.25
CA ASN A 112 9.91 13.36 -1.50
C ASN A 112 10.80 13.16 -0.26
N GLN A 113 10.31 13.52 0.93
CA GLN A 113 11.04 13.28 2.18
C GLN A 113 11.23 11.79 2.43
N GLY A 114 10.24 10.96 2.12
CA GLY A 114 10.30 9.52 2.24
C GLY A 114 11.44 8.92 1.41
N PHE A 115 11.65 9.36 0.17
CA PHE A 115 12.77 8.90 -0.66
C PHE A 115 14.14 9.28 -0.08
N VAL A 116 14.29 10.48 0.48
CA VAL A 116 15.53 10.88 1.15
C VAL A 116 15.77 10.02 2.39
N SER A 117 14.74 9.83 3.22
CA SER A 117 14.80 9.00 4.42
C SER A 117 15.12 7.53 4.08
N LEU A 118 14.54 7.01 3.00
CA LEU A 118 14.79 5.65 2.50
C LEU A 118 16.27 5.44 2.17
N LYS A 119 16.89 6.39 1.46
CA LYS A 119 18.32 6.34 1.14
C LYS A 119 19.17 6.32 2.41
N MET A 120 18.90 7.25 3.34
CA MET A 120 19.63 7.30 4.61
C MET A 120 19.47 6.02 5.44
N TYR A 121 18.26 5.46 5.45
CA TYR A 121 17.99 4.23 6.19
C TYR A 121 18.71 3.02 5.59
N TYR A 122 18.75 2.90 4.26
CA TYR A 122 19.44 1.80 3.58
C TYR A 122 20.96 1.81 3.76
N ASP A 123 21.54 2.94 4.09
CA ASP A 123 22.96 3.04 4.45
C ASP A 123 23.25 2.60 5.91
N SER A 124 22.21 2.29 6.70
CA SER A 124 22.33 1.93 8.10
C SER A 124 22.57 0.43 8.35
N ASP A 125 23.22 0.12 9.48
CA ASP A 125 23.40 -1.27 9.95
C ASP A 125 22.06 -1.93 10.30
N GLU A 126 21.07 -1.15 10.73
CA GLU A 126 19.72 -1.64 11.03
C GLU A 126 19.04 -2.18 9.78
N SER A 127 19.13 -1.47 8.65
CA SER A 127 18.58 -1.95 7.37
C SER A 127 19.31 -3.22 6.89
N ARG A 128 20.63 -3.26 7.00
CA ARG A 128 21.44 -4.45 6.66
C ARG A 128 21.01 -5.68 7.47
N GLU A 129 20.85 -5.53 8.78
CA GLU A 129 20.34 -6.61 9.64
C GLU A 129 19.02 -7.20 9.12
N GLY A 130 18.08 -6.34 8.70
CA GLY A 130 16.79 -6.80 8.17
C GLY A 130 16.93 -7.62 6.89
N VAL A 131 17.77 -7.16 5.96
CA VAL A 131 18.03 -7.83 4.68
C VAL A 131 18.77 -9.17 4.88
N GLU A 132 19.82 -9.17 5.71
CA GLU A 132 20.61 -10.36 6.04
C GLU A 132 19.76 -11.42 6.73
N ALA A 133 18.98 -11.01 7.74
CA ALA A 133 18.07 -11.91 8.45
C ALA A 133 17.05 -12.56 7.52
N LEU A 134 16.53 -11.81 6.53
CA LEU A 134 15.63 -12.36 5.53
C LEU A 134 16.33 -13.40 4.64
N ALA A 135 17.54 -13.09 4.14
CA ALA A 135 18.32 -14.00 3.31
C ALA A 135 18.68 -15.29 4.05
N GLU A 136 19.05 -15.17 5.33
CA GLU A 136 19.41 -16.29 6.22
C GLU A 136 18.18 -17.01 6.81
N LYS A 137 16.96 -16.55 6.52
CA LYS A 137 15.69 -17.08 7.06
C LYS A 137 15.63 -17.11 8.60
N ARG A 138 16.28 -16.15 9.25
CA ARG A 138 16.25 -15.98 10.71
C ARG A 138 15.42 -14.77 11.12
N LYS A 139 15.12 -14.65 12.40
CA LYS A 139 14.49 -13.47 12.96
C LYS A 139 15.52 -12.33 13.07
N PRO A 140 15.23 -11.10 12.59
CA PRO A 140 16.13 -9.95 12.76
C PRO A 140 16.18 -9.50 14.23
N ASP A 141 17.35 -9.05 14.64
CA ASP A 141 17.58 -8.44 15.96
C ASP A 141 17.64 -6.91 15.85
N PHE A 142 16.50 -6.28 15.69
CA PHE A 142 16.42 -4.82 15.63
C PHE A 142 16.59 -4.14 16.99
N ARG A 143 16.45 -4.89 18.11
CA ARG A 143 16.54 -4.30 19.44
C ARG A 143 17.92 -3.75 19.77
N LYS A 144 18.98 -4.31 19.18
CA LYS A 144 20.36 -3.79 19.34
C LYS A 144 20.55 -2.36 18.81
N PHE A 145 19.63 -1.87 17.95
CA PHE A 145 19.67 -0.51 17.40
C PHE A 145 18.73 0.46 18.13
N ALA A 146 17.94 -0.01 19.08
CA ALA A 146 17.06 0.86 19.86
C ALA A 146 17.90 1.81 20.73
N LYS A 147 17.65 3.13 20.59
CA LYS A 147 18.28 4.19 21.40
C LYS A 147 17.42 4.52 22.61
#